data_f9a572f6212b57b899fa7b33cadf5725
#
_entry.id   f9a572f6212b57b899fa7b33cadf5725
#
_cell.length_a   1.000
_cell.length_b   1.000
_cell.length_c   1.000
_cell.angle_alpha   90.00
_cell.angle_beta   90.00
_cell.angle_gamma   90.00
#
_symmetry.space_group_name_H-M   'P 1'
#
loop_
_entity.id
_entity.type
_entity.pdbx_description
1 polymer ?
#
loop_
_entity_poly.entity_id
_entity_poly.type
_entity_poly.pdbx_seq_one_letter_code
_entity_poly.pdbx_strand_id
1 'polypeptide(L)'
;RPARDTAADVPSGGKGLILGFDTNMMAAENGWIDAAVRYMAATAAGNYVLFRTESDRVFPSDWRRMFTACRENGIYFAVNVGTTSAIPEPGGPAFTLTDLLALAAELGGDRFVGMKHHELSLPLYAGRRGVDWPASRTVAEAEQAYLDEVRAAYRTGDESVPRLLGEAMLAHRYAYKAGVDLILSETMTGNTSLLLAEARGAARAYARDFWGLHIACHVNTSPEDFRHERMYWMNLALGYLSGASLIEDEEGGLAKVHSFVSGPSDPLPAERQASTARFFRWAAEHPRPSFPEVDIGLLYGRHEAITGGMSLNPQRPVRVWEGFGPAAPEWEYGRPERGWLLADVFLPGVWLCPVLRDASTLRRWFAGTPHGQVDVVPIEADAACLAAYRFLLMPGWHTMQEADMETLAAWVNEGGTLVLGLAQLQVSDDRTTVIRDGAVRFPPAAAVERLCGLGIDGLEPAEAGTEVALNRRRFCLTHDEDGTPTLANVTLGAASKALLYAGDRPLLVEHRLGKGRVYTWATSDYFGHGGLLPLVRAWLDDIAGSLDSSVRLTGGGGEVAYFVYPEGDGKRVYLVNTDWTVAGNIKHCTVHAGETSVDVDVEEGVVAEVAIL
;
A
#
# COMPACT_ATOMS: atom_id res chain seq x y z
N ARG A 1 -19.28 -7.14 -12.77
CA ARG A 1 -20.41 -6.20 -12.67
C ARG A 1 -19.85 -4.80 -12.86
N PRO A 2 -20.53 -3.89 -13.57
CA PRO A 2 -20.08 -2.51 -13.66
C PRO A 2 -20.01 -1.93 -12.24
N ALA A 3 -19.02 -1.06 -12.02
CA ALA A 3 -18.89 -0.28 -10.79
C ALA A 3 -20.28 0.30 -10.45
N ARG A 4 -20.73 0.16 -9.22
CA ARG A 4 -21.98 0.76 -8.76
C ARG A 4 -21.90 2.26 -9.00
N ASP A 5 -22.80 2.80 -9.77
CA ASP A 5 -23.03 4.26 -9.91
C ASP A 5 -23.61 4.90 -8.62
N THR A 6 -23.53 4.18 -7.52
CA THR A 6 -23.93 4.64 -6.19
C THR A 6 -22.71 4.72 -5.29
N ALA A 7 -21.74 5.55 -5.64
CA ALA A 7 -20.96 6.22 -4.62
C ALA A 7 -21.92 7.21 -3.95
N ALA A 8 -22.79 6.71 -3.07
CA ALA A 8 -23.60 7.54 -2.21
C ALA A 8 -22.64 8.42 -1.45
N ASP A 9 -22.58 9.68 -1.84
CA ASP A 9 -22.03 10.84 -1.13
C ASP A 9 -20.89 10.63 -0.11
N VAL A 10 -19.99 9.66 -0.35
CA VAL A 10 -18.68 9.67 0.30
C VAL A 10 -18.07 11.01 -0.10
N PRO A 11 -17.58 11.82 0.84
CA PRO A 11 -17.01 13.11 0.49
C PRO A 11 -15.96 12.94 -0.59
N SER A 12 -16.27 13.33 -1.84
CA SER A 12 -15.31 13.28 -2.95
C SER A 12 -14.14 14.19 -2.64
N GLY A 13 -12.94 13.89 -3.14
CA GLY A 13 -11.66 14.55 -2.85
C GLY A 13 -11.60 16.07 -2.98
N GLY A 14 -12.71 16.75 -3.24
CA GLY A 14 -12.85 18.22 -3.22
C GLY A 14 -13.31 18.82 -1.88
N LYS A 15 -13.55 18.00 -0.84
CA LYS A 15 -14.12 18.48 0.44
C LYS A 15 -13.08 18.69 1.57
N GLY A 16 -11.79 18.68 1.25
CA GLY A 16 -10.73 18.84 2.25
C GLY A 16 -10.39 17.54 3.00
N LEU A 17 -9.47 17.65 3.94
CA LEU A 17 -9.02 16.52 4.76
C LEU A 17 -10.08 16.18 5.82
N ILE A 18 -10.44 14.89 5.92
CA ILE A 18 -11.14 14.32 7.06
C ILE A 18 -10.08 13.73 7.98
N LEU A 19 -9.94 14.27 9.18
CA LEU A 19 -8.91 13.90 10.15
C LEU A 19 -9.51 13.74 11.52
N GLY A 20 -9.20 12.64 12.17
CA GLY A 20 -9.67 12.40 13.54
C GLY A 20 -9.19 11.10 14.11
N PHE A 21 -10.01 10.48 14.91
CA PHE A 21 -9.57 9.35 15.70
C PHE A 21 -10.69 8.35 16.00
N ASP A 22 -10.25 7.19 16.36
CA ASP A 22 -11.01 6.05 16.78
C ASP A 22 -11.31 6.12 18.28
N THR A 23 -12.49 5.68 18.68
CA THR A 23 -12.90 5.58 20.10
C THR A 23 -12.42 4.29 20.77
N ASN A 24 -11.33 3.71 20.31
CA ASN A 24 -10.82 2.42 20.74
C ASN A 24 -10.91 2.21 22.26
N MET A 25 -11.47 1.06 22.68
CA MET A 25 -11.54 0.58 24.07
C MET A 25 -12.16 1.54 25.08
N MET A 26 -12.92 2.52 24.63
CA MET A 26 -13.53 3.51 25.49
C MET A 26 -14.90 3.04 25.93
N ALA A 27 -15.01 2.78 27.21
CA ALA A 27 -16.33 2.77 27.83
C ALA A 27 -16.94 4.15 27.59
N ALA A 28 -18.05 4.21 26.86
CA ALA A 28 -18.84 5.41 26.71
C ALA A 28 -19.42 5.78 28.10
N GLU A 29 -18.59 6.34 28.95
CA GLU A 29 -19.07 6.96 30.16
C GLU A 29 -19.88 8.20 29.78
N ASN A 30 -21.03 8.35 30.39
CA ASN A 30 -22.02 9.35 30.05
C ASN A 30 -21.47 10.74 29.72
N GLY A 31 -21.69 11.18 28.49
CA GLY A 31 -21.48 12.56 28.04
C GLY A 31 -20.08 12.93 27.56
N TRP A 32 -19.08 12.07 27.67
CA TRP A 32 -17.71 12.44 27.21
C TRP A 32 -17.57 12.55 25.69
N ILE A 33 -18.31 11.74 24.91
CA ILE A 33 -18.28 11.84 23.44
C ILE A 33 -18.80 13.19 22.99
N ASP A 34 -19.88 13.68 23.59
CA ASP A 34 -20.39 15.02 23.31
C ASP A 34 -19.36 16.10 23.65
N ALA A 35 -18.61 15.91 24.72
CA ALA A 35 -17.53 16.82 25.12
C ALA A 35 -16.37 16.75 24.11
N ALA A 36 -15.97 15.55 23.67
CA ALA A 36 -14.94 15.35 22.65
C ALA A 36 -15.32 15.99 21.31
N VAL A 37 -16.54 15.75 20.84
CA VAL A 37 -17.07 16.33 19.59
C VAL A 37 -17.06 17.88 19.65
N ARG A 38 -17.55 18.46 20.75
CA ARG A 38 -17.52 19.92 20.94
C ARG A 38 -16.10 20.46 21.06
N TYR A 39 -15.23 19.74 21.74
CA TYR A 39 -13.81 20.13 21.85
C TYR A 39 -13.13 20.14 20.47
N MET A 40 -13.32 19.10 19.66
CA MET A 40 -12.78 19.04 18.29
C MET A 40 -13.26 20.22 17.45
N ALA A 41 -14.57 20.48 17.48
CA ALA A 41 -15.16 21.60 16.75
C ALA A 41 -14.60 22.96 17.19
N ALA A 42 -14.35 23.12 18.52
CA ALA A 42 -13.85 24.38 19.08
C ALA A 42 -12.35 24.62 18.85
N THR A 43 -11.55 23.54 18.78
CA THR A 43 -10.08 23.62 18.75
C THR A 43 -9.49 23.29 17.38
N ALA A 44 -10.32 22.87 16.42
CA ALA A 44 -9.87 22.30 15.13
C ALA A 44 -8.89 21.12 15.31
N ALA A 45 -9.05 20.34 16.38
CA ALA A 45 -8.27 19.11 16.61
C ALA A 45 -8.81 17.93 15.76
N GLY A 46 -9.17 18.21 14.52
CA GLY A 46 -9.78 17.28 13.58
C GLY A 46 -11.29 17.50 13.40
N ASN A 47 -11.90 16.66 12.57
CA ASN A 47 -13.32 16.73 12.20
C ASN A 47 -13.95 15.33 11.99
N TYR A 48 -13.37 14.27 12.59
CA TYR A 48 -13.83 12.89 12.38
C TYR A 48 -13.72 12.04 13.64
N VAL A 49 -14.69 11.14 13.85
CA VAL A 49 -14.69 10.14 14.93
C VAL A 49 -15.12 8.78 14.39
N LEU A 50 -14.35 7.74 14.67
CA LEU A 50 -14.75 6.35 14.45
C LEU A 50 -15.36 5.79 15.74
N PHE A 51 -16.63 5.41 15.69
CA PHE A 51 -17.31 4.78 16.83
C PHE A 51 -17.15 3.26 16.78
N ARG A 52 -16.61 2.65 17.84
CA ARG A 52 -16.55 1.18 17.96
C ARG A 52 -17.80 0.65 18.66
N THR A 53 -18.34 -0.44 18.10
CA THR A 53 -19.54 -1.12 18.65
C THR A 53 -19.21 -2.19 19.68
N GLU A 54 -17.95 -2.46 19.93
CA GLU A 54 -17.48 -3.53 20.83
C GLU A 54 -17.70 -3.20 22.33
N SER A 55 -18.12 -1.97 22.60
CA SER A 55 -18.48 -1.56 23.96
C SER A 55 -19.93 -1.96 24.26
N ASP A 56 -20.11 -3.01 25.05
CA ASP A 56 -21.40 -3.49 25.60
C ASP A 56 -22.12 -2.49 26.51
N ARG A 57 -21.61 -1.26 26.63
CA ARG A 57 -22.11 -0.20 27.50
C ARG A 57 -22.76 0.98 26.77
N VAL A 58 -22.86 0.93 25.43
CA VAL A 58 -23.47 2.01 24.65
C VAL A 58 -24.91 1.63 24.29
N PHE A 59 -25.86 2.38 24.75
CA PHE A 59 -27.30 2.15 24.53
C PHE A 59 -27.83 2.98 23.34
N PRO A 60 -28.95 2.59 22.72
CA PRO A 60 -29.53 3.32 21.60
C PRO A 60 -29.79 4.81 21.86
N SER A 61 -30.10 5.20 23.09
CA SER A 61 -30.25 6.60 23.50
C SER A 61 -28.92 7.37 23.37
N ASP A 62 -27.80 6.72 23.69
CA ASP A 62 -26.48 7.33 23.56
C ASP A 62 -26.05 7.44 22.11
N TRP A 63 -26.34 6.42 21.28
CA TRP A 63 -26.09 6.49 19.84
C TRP A 63 -26.83 7.65 19.18
N ARG A 64 -28.11 7.85 19.50
CA ARG A 64 -28.90 8.99 19.00
C ARG A 64 -28.23 10.31 19.35
N ARG A 65 -27.87 10.48 20.60
CA ARG A 65 -27.21 11.69 21.09
C ARG A 65 -25.86 11.92 20.40
N MET A 66 -25.02 10.89 20.26
CA MET A 66 -23.70 10.98 19.67
C MET A 66 -23.77 11.35 18.19
N PHE A 67 -24.61 10.70 17.39
CA PHE A 67 -24.77 10.99 15.97
C PHE A 67 -25.34 12.39 15.74
N THR A 68 -26.29 12.81 16.57
CA THR A 68 -26.82 14.17 16.54
C THR A 68 -25.75 15.20 16.86
N ALA A 69 -24.93 14.96 17.89
CA ALA A 69 -23.84 15.85 18.27
C ALA A 69 -22.79 15.99 17.14
N CYS A 70 -22.43 14.90 16.48
CA CYS A 70 -21.54 14.93 15.32
C CYS A 70 -22.11 15.83 14.22
N ARG A 71 -23.36 15.62 13.82
CA ARG A 71 -24.01 16.43 12.78
C ARG A 71 -24.08 17.91 13.14
N GLU A 72 -24.53 18.24 14.37
CA GLU A 72 -24.68 19.61 14.82
C GLU A 72 -23.35 20.38 14.90
N ASN A 73 -22.24 19.67 15.15
CA ASN A 73 -20.90 20.25 15.23
C ASN A 73 -20.08 20.11 13.93
N GLY A 74 -20.67 19.59 12.85
CA GLY A 74 -20.00 19.41 11.58
C GLY A 74 -18.92 18.33 11.56
N ILE A 75 -18.94 17.39 12.52
CA ILE A 75 -18.00 16.29 12.66
C ILE A 75 -18.47 15.09 11.85
N TYR A 76 -17.61 14.56 11.00
CA TYR A 76 -17.82 13.31 10.29
C TYR A 76 -17.69 12.13 11.23
N PHE A 77 -18.35 11.01 10.91
CA PHE A 77 -18.17 9.79 11.71
C PHE A 77 -18.43 8.53 10.88
N ALA A 78 -17.81 7.43 11.30
CA ALA A 78 -18.12 6.09 10.85
C ALA A 78 -18.41 5.18 12.06
N VAL A 79 -18.98 4.01 11.78
CA VAL A 79 -19.25 2.99 12.79
C VAL A 79 -18.37 1.77 12.50
N ASN A 80 -17.47 1.42 13.42
CA ASN A 80 -16.72 0.18 13.35
C ASN A 80 -17.62 -0.97 13.81
N VAL A 81 -17.92 -1.87 12.87
CA VAL A 81 -18.80 -3.01 13.12
C VAL A 81 -17.95 -4.19 13.55
N GLY A 82 -17.72 -4.30 14.84
CA GLY A 82 -17.09 -5.48 15.42
C GLY A 82 -17.99 -6.72 15.35
N THR A 83 -17.73 -7.69 16.20
CA THR A 83 -18.44 -8.99 16.23
C THR A 83 -19.86 -8.93 16.82
N THR A 84 -20.33 -7.79 17.24
CA THR A 84 -21.63 -7.63 17.94
C THR A 84 -22.80 -7.60 16.96
N SER A 85 -23.62 -8.64 17.00
CA SER A 85 -24.85 -8.71 16.19
C SER A 85 -26.06 -8.03 16.82
N ALA A 86 -26.04 -7.76 18.15
CA ALA A 86 -27.11 -7.10 18.87
C ALA A 86 -26.60 -6.40 20.13
N ILE A 87 -27.14 -5.20 20.41
CA ILE A 87 -26.89 -4.44 21.63
C ILE A 87 -28.17 -4.46 22.44
N PRO A 88 -28.24 -5.15 23.61
CA PRO A 88 -29.45 -5.19 24.41
C PRO A 88 -29.70 -3.87 25.12
N GLU A 89 -30.92 -3.34 25.02
CA GLU A 89 -31.38 -2.29 25.94
C GLU A 89 -31.86 -2.90 27.27
N PRO A 90 -31.59 -2.29 28.42
CA PRO A 90 -32.18 -2.74 29.69
C PRO A 90 -33.70 -2.72 29.64
N GLY A 91 -34.31 -3.92 29.57
CA GLY A 91 -35.78 -4.08 29.55
C GLY A 91 -36.47 -3.82 28.21
N GLY A 92 -35.72 -3.66 27.11
CA GLY A 92 -36.23 -3.43 25.76
C GLY A 92 -35.88 -4.53 24.75
N PRO A 93 -36.38 -4.43 23.51
CA PRO A 93 -35.97 -5.31 22.43
C PRO A 93 -34.48 -5.10 22.09
N ALA A 94 -33.81 -6.15 21.57
CA ALA A 94 -32.43 -6.07 21.11
C ALA A 94 -32.34 -5.09 19.93
N PHE A 95 -31.41 -4.14 20.01
CA PHE A 95 -31.06 -3.21 18.95
C PHE A 95 -30.02 -3.87 18.04
N THR A 96 -30.33 -4.01 16.77
CA THR A 96 -29.47 -4.72 15.82
C THR A 96 -28.44 -3.78 15.18
N LEU A 97 -27.40 -4.36 14.54
CA LEU A 97 -26.47 -3.59 13.74
C LEU A 97 -27.17 -2.85 12.59
N THR A 98 -28.17 -3.48 11.96
CA THR A 98 -29.00 -2.83 10.93
C THR A 98 -29.71 -1.60 11.47
N ASP A 99 -30.31 -1.70 12.68
CA ASP A 99 -30.96 -0.55 13.31
C ASP A 99 -29.93 0.57 13.62
N LEU A 100 -28.74 0.22 14.07
CA LEU A 100 -27.66 1.17 14.33
C LEU A 100 -27.24 1.94 13.09
N LEU A 101 -27.02 1.21 11.97
CA LEU A 101 -26.60 1.83 10.71
C LEU A 101 -27.71 2.70 10.10
N ALA A 102 -28.98 2.26 10.20
CA ALA A 102 -30.12 3.06 9.78
C ALA A 102 -30.21 4.36 10.61
N LEU A 103 -30.02 4.25 11.93
CA LEU A 103 -29.99 5.39 12.82
C LEU A 103 -28.83 6.35 12.50
N ALA A 104 -27.64 5.80 12.22
CA ALA A 104 -26.47 6.59 11.85
C ALA A 104 -26.71 7.37 10.54
N ALA A 105 -27.33 6.73 9.54
CA ALA A 105 -27.68 7.36 8.28
C ALA A 105 -28.76 8.45 8.47
N GLU A 106 -29.81 8.16 9.25
CA GLU A 106 -30.90 9.11 9.52
C GLU A 106 -30.39 10.38 10.24
N LEU A 107 -29.68 10.20 11.34
CA LEU A 107 -29.26 11.30 12.20
C LEU A 107 -27.97 11.98 11.71
N GLY A 108 -27.05 11.21 11.14
CA GLY A 108 -25.76 11.72 10.64
C GLY A 108 -25.90 12.45 9.31
N GLY A 109 -26.78 11.98 8.43
CA GLY A 109 -26.90 12.52 7.07
C GLY A 109 -25.55 12.50 6.34
N ASP A 110 -25.16 13.64 5.78
CA ASP A 110 -23.89 13.82 5.05
C ASP A 110 -22.61 13.72 5.92
N ARG A 111 -22.78 13.58 7.24
CA ARG A 111 -21.67 13.37 8.19
C ARG A 111 -21.42 11.90 8.49
N PHE A 112 -22.32 11.01 8.12
CA PHE A 112 -22.10 9.58 8.24
C PHE A 112 -21.30 9.07 7.04
N VAL A 113 -20.05 8.65 7.28
CA VAL A 113 -19.12 8.17 6.23
C VAL A 113 -19.40 6.71 5.87
N GLY A 114 -19.89 5.89 6.80
CA GLY A 114 -20.23 4.50 6.55
C GLY A 114 -19.90 3.55 7.70
N MET A 115 -19.95 2.25 7.39
CA MET A 115 -19.54 1.20 8.32
C MET A 115 -18.14 0.71 8.01
N LYS A 116 -17.31 0.53 9.04
CA LYS A 116 -15.94 0.04 8.92
C LYS A 116 -15.80 -1.36 9.48
N HIS A 117 -15.13 -2.24 8.73
CA HIS A 117 -14.47 -3.43 9.26
C HIS A 117 -12.96 -3.21 9.36
N HIS A 118 -12.29 -4.10 10.10
CA HIS A 118 -10.87 -4.00 10.39
C HIS A 118 -10.19 -5.35 10.15
N GLU A 119 -9.03 -5.35 9.47
CA GLU A 119 -8.15 -6.49 9.26
C GLU A 119 -8.82 -7.78 8.74
N LEU A 120 -9.71 -7.66 7.75
CA LEU A 120 -10.34 -8.83 7.13
C LEU A 120 -9.36 -9.68 6.30
N SER A 121 -8.13 -9.21 6.08
CA SER A 121 -7.09 -9.97 5.35
C SER A 121 -6.25 -10.90 6.23
N LEU A 122 -6.34 -10.81 7.55
CA LEU A 122 -5.63 -11.75 8.44
C LEU A 122 -5.79 -13.22 8.05
N PRO A 123 -6.97 -13.71 7.59
CA PRO A 123 -7.13 -15.06 7.11
C PRO A 123 -6.27 -15.45 5.90
N LEU A 124 -5.85 -14.47 5.08
CA LEU A 124 -4.98 -14.76 3.93
C LEU A 124 -3.65 -15.35 4.35
N TYR A 125 -3.16 -14.99 5.53
CA TYR A 125 -1.79 -15.25 5.95
C TYR A 125 -1.68 -16.20 7.13
N ALA A 126 -2.60 -16.14 8.07
CA ALA A 126 -2.44 -16.82 9.35
C ALA A 126 -3.39 -17.99 9.54
N GLY A 127 -4.32 -18.22 8.60
CA GLY A 127 -5.46 -19.08 8.86
C GLY A 127 -6.24 -18.55 10.08
N ARG A 128 -7.49 -18.21 9.93
CA ARG A 128 -8.30 -17.80 11.07
C ARG A 128 -8.37 -18.97 12.04
N ARG A 129 -7.86 -18.83 13.25
CA ARG A 129 -7.95 -19.89 14.26
C ARG A 129 -9.42 -20.31 14.41
N GLY A 130 -9.72 -21.56 14.03
CA GLY A 130 -11.05 -22.16 14.18
C GLY A 130 -12.02 -21.95 12.99
N VAL A 131 -11.57 -21.47 11.85
CA VAL A 131 -12.35 -21.47 10.61
C VAL A 131 -11.71 -22.46 9.63
N ASP A 132 -12.44 -23.52 9.29
CA ASP A 132 -12.06 -24.43 8.21
C ASP A 132 -12.40 -23.76 6.88
N TRP A 133 -11.39 -23.19 6.21
CA TRP A 133 -11.54 -22.74 4.86
C TRP A 133 -11.71 -23.93 3.91
N PRO A 134 -12.57 -23.82 2.90
CA PRO A 134 -12.64 -24.87 1.89
C PRO A 134 -11.27 -25.02 1.23
N ALA A 135 -10.77 -26.25 1.17
CA ALA A 135 -9.51 -26.57 0.53
C ALA A 135 -9.56 -26.12 -0.93
N SER A 136 -8.78 -25.10 -1.27
CA SER A 136 -8.71 -24.55 -2.61
C SER A 136 -7.59 -25.26 -3.40
N ARG A 137 -7.92 -25.72 -4.59
CA ARG A 137 -6.96 -26.37 -5.49
C ARG A 137 -6.10 -25.35 -6.22
N THR A 138 -6.73 -24.24 -6.61
CA THR A 138 -6.04 -23.15 -7.33
C THR A 138 -5.99 -21.88 -6.48
N VAL A 139 -5.09 -20.97 -6.83
CA VAL A 139 -5.02 -19.64 -6.18
C VAL A 139 -6.27 -18.83 -6.50
N ALA A 140 -6.83 -18.99 -7.70
CA ALA A 140 -8.08 -18.32 -8.09
C ALA A 140 -9.26 -18.74 -7.20
N GLU A 141 -9.36 -20.04 -6.86
CA GLU A 141 -10.38 -20.55 -5.92
C GLU A 141 -10.16 -19.96 -4.51
N ALA A 142 -8.91 -19.87 -4.05
CA ALA A 142 -8.58 -19.26 -2.77
C ALA A 142 -8.93 -17.78 -2.74
N GLU A 143 -8.58 -17.03 -3.78
CA GLU A 143 -8.97 -15.62 -3.93
C GLU A 143 -10.49 -15.46 -3.88
N GLN A 144 -11.23 -16.27 -4.64
CA GLN A 144 -12.70 -16.18 -4.66
C GLN A 144 -13.31 -16.46 -3.29
N ALA A 145 -12.82 -17.48 -2.57
CA ALA A 145 -13.29 -17.79 -1.22
C ALA A 145 -13.05 -16.63 -0.25
N TYR A 146 -11.90 -15.98 -0.33
CA TYR A 146 -11.60 -14.78 0.45
C TYR A 146 -12.52 -13.60 0.10
N LEU A 147 -12.73 -13.33 -1.18
CA LEU A 147 -13.62 -12.25 -1.61
C LEU A 147 -15.06 -12.48 -1.13
N ASP A 148 -15.51 -13.73 -1.09
CA ASP A 148 -16.84 -14.08 -0.60
C ASP A 148 -16.96 -13.88 0.91
N GLU A 149 -15.89 -14.15 1.67
CA GLU A 149 -15.83 -13.85 3.10
C GLU A 149 -15.89 -12.35 3.39
N VAL A 150 -15.08 -11.55 2.69
CA VAL A 150 -15.14 -10.09 2.81
C VAL A 150 -16.53 -9.57 2.50
N ARG A 151 -17.17 -10.05 1.41
CA ARG A 151 -18.56 -9.70 1.08
C ARG A 151 -19.55 -10.10 2.17
N ALA A 152 -19.31 -11.28 2.79
CA ALA A 152 -20.16 -11.78 3.86
C ALA A 152 -20.11 -10.91 5.12
N ALA A 153 -18.93 -10.37 5.44
CA ALA A 153 -18.75 -9.47 6.58
C ALA A 153 -19.63 -8.22 6.47
N TYR A 154 -19.90 -7.75 5.25
CA TYR A 154 -20.72 -6.56 4.99
C TYR A 154 -22.23 -6.85 4.75
N ARG A 155 -22.72 -8.04 5.06
CA ARG A 155 -24.15 -8.39 4.88
C ARG A 155 -24.99 -7.82 6.02
N THR A 156 -25.34 -6.56 5.92
CA THR A 156 -26.18 -5.85 6.92
C THR A 156 -27.62 -5.66 6.45
N GLY A 157 -27.97 -6.11 5.25
CA GLY A 157 -29.29 -5.92 4.66
C GLY A 157 -29.50 -4.57 3.97
N ASP A 158 -28.68 -3.57 4.22
CA ASP A 158 -28.71 -2.28 3.54
C ASP A 158 -27.46 -2.09 2.67
N GLU A 159 -27.66 -2.17 1.36
CA GLU A 159 -26.58 -1.98 0.39
C GLU A 159 -26.23 -0.50 0.15
N SER A 160 -27.00 0.43 0.70
CA SER A 160 -26.76 1.88 0.54
C SER A 160 -25.69 2.43 1.49
N VAL A 161 -25.42 1.73 2.59
CA VAL A 161 -24.40 2.13 3.56
C VAL A 161 -23.01 1.93 2.97
N PRO A 162 -22.16 2.99 2.89
CA PRO A 162 -20.80 2.86 2.42
C PRO A 162 -19.98 1.89 3.28
N ARG A 163 -19.11 1.11 2.63
CA ARG A 163 -18.29 0.05 3.23
C ARG A 163 -16.86 0.50 3.31
N LEU A 164 -16.31 0.56 4.52
CA LEU A 164 -14.95 0.93 4.80
C LEU A 164 -14.16 -0.28 5.32
N LEU A 165 -12.90 -0.41 4.94
CA LEU A 165 -12.01 -1.45 5.45
C LEU A 165 -10.66 -0.85 5.86
N GLY A 166 -10.29 -0.99 7.14
CA GLY A 166 -8.93 -0.78 7.63
C GLY A 166 -8.11 -2.04 7.47
N GLU A 167 -6.89 -1.92 6.90
CA GLU A 167 -6.10 -3.09 6.54
C GLU A 167 -4.60 -2.83 6.72
N ALA A 168 -3.95 -3.65 7.55
CA ALA A 168 -2.52 -3.58 7.84
C ALA A 168 -1.62 -4.26 6.79
N MET A 169 -2.22 -4.90 5.80
CA MET A 169 -1.54 -5.72 4.80
C MET A 169 -1.68 -5.12 3.42
N LEU A 170 -0.83 -5.53 2.47
CA LEU A 170 -0.94 -5.12 1.08
C LEU A 170 -2.07 -5.91 0.37
N ALA A 171 -3.30 -5.69 0.80
CA ALA A 171 -4.49 -6.42 0.36
C ALA A 171 -5.63 -5.52 -0.11
N HIS A 172 -5.39 -4.22 -0.25
CA HIS A 172 -6.44 -3.24 -0.56
C HIS A 172 -7.12 -3.50 -1.91
N ARG A 173 -6.39 -4.03 -2.92
CA ARG A 173 -6.99 -4.45 -4.19
C ARG A 173 -8.12 -5.47 -4.00
N TYR A 174 -7.98 -6.39 -3.05
CA TYR A 174 -8.99 -7.41 -2.78
C TYR A 174 -10.21 -6.83 -2.07
N ALA A 175 -10.01 -5.81 -1.22
CA ALA A 175 -11.10 -5.06 -0.64
C ALA A 175 -11.98 -4.44 -1.72
N TYR A 176 -11.39 -3.75 -2.70
CA TYR A 176 -12.14 -3.20 -3.84
C TYR A 176 -12.79 -4.27 -4.71
N LYS A 177 -12.10 -5.39 -4.99
CA LYS A 177 -12.69 -6.55 -5.68
C LYS A 177 -13.92 -7.11 -4.95
N ALA A 178 -13.92 -7.08 -3.63
CA ALA A 178 -15.04 -7.51 -2.79
C ALA A 178 -16.20 -6.51 -2.74
N GLY A 179 -16.00 -5.28 -3.23
CA GLY A 179 -17.02 -4.23 -3.25
C GLY A 179 -16.99 -3.30 -2.05
N VAL A 180 -15.83 -3.17 -1.41
CA VAL A 180 -15.56 -2.12 -0.43
C VAL A 180 -15.47 -0.77 -1.16
N ASP A 181 -16.04 0.27 -0.58
CA ASP A 181 -16.11 1.60 -1.19
C ASP A 181 -14.89 2.46 -0.83
N LEU A 182 -14.35 2.31 0.38
CA LEU A 182 -13.24 3.07 0.90
C LEU A 182 -12.29 2.18 1.70
N ILE A 183 -11.01 2.25 1.37
CA ILE A 183 -9.95 1.58 2.12
C ILE A 183 -9.20 2.57 3.00
N LEU A 184 -8.74 2.09 4.16
CA LEU A 184 -7.81 2.78 5.04
C LEU A 184 -6.58 1.90 5.23
N SER A 185 -5.43 2.37 4.76
CA SER A 185 -4.16 1.65 4.95
C SER A 185 -3.71 1.79 6.40
N GLU A 186 -3.50 0.67 7.08
CA GLU A 186 -3.09 0.69 8.47
C GLU A 186 -1.58 0.64 8.62
N THR A 187 -1.01 1.62 9.31
CA THR A 187 0.44 1.77 9.48
C THR A 187 0.92 1.19 10.82
N MET A 188 0.57 -0.05 11.07
CA MET A 188 0.89 -0.75 12.32
C MET A 188 2.28 -1.38 12.31
N THR A 189 2.68 -2.01 11.21
CA THR A 189 3.81 -2.94 11.17
C THR A 189 5.08 -2.37 10.54
N GLY A 190 5.15 -1.09 10.29
CA GLY A 190 6.22 -0.45 9.52
C GLY A 190 6.01 -0.52 8.04
N ASN A 191 7.06 -0.13 7.28
CA ASN A 191 6.94 -0.08 5.83
C ASN A 191 5.84 0.85 5.32
N THR A 192 5.60 1.95 6.06
CA THR A 192 4.53 2.91 5.77
C THR A 192 4.54 3.37 4.32
N SER A 193 5.71 3.67 3.77
CA SER A 193 5.83 4.15 2.38
C SER A 193 5.33 3.12 1.36
N LEU A 194 5.54 1.82 1.59
CA LEU A 194 5.03 0.77 0.72
C LEU A 194 3.52 0.56 0.89
N LEU A 195 3.02 0.61 2.14
CA LEU A 195 1.59 0.53 2.42
C LEU A 195 0.83 1.67 1.73
N LEU A 196 1.35 2.90 1.81
CA LEU A 196 0.77 4.06 1.12
C LEU A 196 0.85 3.91 -0.41
N ALA A 197 1.95 3.37 -0.94
CA ALA A 197 2.11 3.11 -2.37
C ALA A 197 1.08 2.08 -2.88
N GLU A 198 0.80 1.03 -2.09
CA GLU A 198 -0.17 0.01 -2.47
C GLU A 198 -1.62 0.52 -2.35
N ALA A 199 -1.96 1.20 -1.26
CA ALA A 199 -3.28 1.77 -1.10
C ALA A 199 -3.61 2.78 -2.21
N ARG A 200 -2.65 3.66 -2.55
CA ARG A 200 -2.80 4.64 -3.63
C ARG A 200 -2.90 3.98 -5.00
N GLY A 201 -2.04 2.99 -5.28
CA GLY A 201 -2.07 2.24 -6.53
C GLY A 201 -3.37 1.46 -6.70
N ALA A 202 -3.87 0.81 -5.64
CA ALA A 202 -5.17 0.16 -5.64
C ALA A 202 -6.31 1.17 -5.86
N ALA A 203 -6.31 2.30 -5.16
CA ALA A 203 -7.32 3.33 -5.33
C ALA A 203 -7.38 3.85 -6.78
N ARG A 204 -6.23 4.12 -7.40
CA ARG A 204 -6.15 4.51 -8.82
C ARG A 204 -6.70 3.42 -9.75
N ALA A 205 -6.30 2.16 -9.55
CA ALA A 205 -6.69 1.04 -10.40
C ALA A 205 -8.20 0.79 -10.39
N TYR A 206 -8.86 1.09 -9.28
CA TYR A 206 -10.31 0.95 -9.12
C TYR A 206 -11.07 2.28 -9.25
N ALA A 207 -10.44 3.32 -9.82
CA ALA A 207 -11.02 4.66 -10.03
C ALA A 207 -11.65 5.24 -8.75
N ARG A 208 -10.91 5.15 -7.64
CA ARG A 208 -11.27 5.70 -6.33
C ARG A 208 -10.38 6.89 -6.02
N ASP A 209 -10.92 8.06 -6.01
CA ASP A 209 -10.21 9.31 -5.69
C ASP A 209 -10.21 9.62 -4.18
N PHE A 210 -10.98 8.86 -3.40
CA PHE A 210 -11.09 8.95 -1.96
C PHE A 210 -10.66 7.65 -1.29
N TRP A 211 -9.58 7.72 -0.50
CA TRP A 211 -9.03 6.63 0.29
C TRP A 211 -8.41 7.18 1.57
N GLY A 212 -8.04 6.33 2.51
CA GLY A 212 -7.64 6.78 3.83
C GLY A 212 -6.44 6.06 4.41
N LEU A 213 -6.06 6.55 5.59
CA LEU A 213 -5.01 6.05 6.44
C LEU A 213 -5.56 5.79 7.84
N HIS A 214 -5.23 4.62 8.40
CA HIS A 214 -5.45 4.25 9.79
C HIS A 214 -4.10 4.20 10.48
N ILE A 215 -3.86 5.11 11.43
CA ILE A 215 -2.59 5.20 12.14
C ILE A 215 -2.67 4.35 13.41
N ALA A 216 -1.86 3.28 13.46
CA ALA A 216 -1.77 2.37 14.59
C ALA A 216 -0.32 2.24 15.10
N CYS A 217 0.42 3.35 15.14
CA CYS A 217 1.84 3.36 15.46
C CYS A 217 2.16 3.04 16.93
N HIS A 218 1.17 3.07 17.81
CA HIS A 218 1.30 2.69 19.23
C HIS A 218 1.73 1.24 19.44
N VAL A 219 1.38 0.35 18.52
CA VAL A 219 1.74 -1.08 18.61
C VAL A 219 3.26 -1.27 18.68
N ASN A 220 4.02 -0.34 18.16
CA ASN A 220 5.46 -0.46 17.96
C ASN A 220 6.30 0.56 18.74
N THR A 221 5.65 1.53 19.38
CA THR A 221 6.34 2.52 20.23
C THR A 221 5.67 2.62 21.58
N SER A 222 6.48 2.71 22.66
CA SER A 222 5.93 3.03 23.97
C SER A 222 5.38 4.46 23.97
N PRO A 223 4.23 4.73 24.61
CA PRO A 223 3.72 6.09 24.77
C PRO A 223 4.70 7.06 25.44
N GLU A 224 5.60 6.55 26.26
CA GLU A 224 6.65 7.34 26.92
C GLU A 224 7.87 7.58 26.00
N ASP A 225 7.92 6.95 24.82
CA ASP A 225 9.01 7.18 23.87
C ASP A 225 8.78 8.54 23.19
N PHE A 226 9.72 9.45 23.33
CA PHE A 226 9.69 10.78 22.70
C PHE A 226 9.54 10.74 21.16
N ARG A 227 9.82 9.58 20.54
CA ARG A 227 9.67 9.35 19.10
C ARG A 227 8.24 9.12 18.68
N HIS A 228 7.35 8.79 19.61
CA HIS A 228 5.96 8.46 19.31
C HIS A 228 5.24 9.60 18.60
N GLU A 229 5.40 10.83 19.07
CA GLU A 229 4.80 12.01 18.47
C GLU A 229 5.35 12.32 17.07
N ARG A 230 6.66 12.12 16.85
CA ARG A 230 7.29 12.31 15.53
C ARG A 230 6.82 11.27 14.54
N MET A 231 6.69 10.01 14.97
CA MET A 231 6.13 8.94 14.14
C MET A 231 4.69 9.27 13.74
N TYR A 232 3.90 9.77 14.65
CA TYR A 232 2.53 10.20 14.39
C TYR A 232 2.50 11.33 13.35
N TRP A 233 3.30 12.38 13.55
CA TRP A 233 3.40 13.50 12.61
C TRP A 233 3.84 13.03 11.21
N MET A 234 4.81 12.11 11.12
CA MET A 234 5.24 11.53 9.85
C MET A 234 4.12 10.80 9.13
N ASN A 235 3.31 10.03 9.86
CA ASN A 235 2.14 9.36 9.28
C ASN A 235 1.12 10.37 8.75
N LEU A 236 0.86 11.46 9.47
CA LEU A 236 -0.02 12.54 8.99
C LEU A 236 0.52 13.17 7.70
N ALA A 237 1.80 13.58 7.71
CA ALA A 237 2.42 14.26 6.57
C ALA A 237 2.48 13.35 5.33
N LEU A 238 3.03 12.15 5.46
CA LEU A 238 3.16 11.21 4.35
C LEU A 238 1.80 10.71 3.86
N GLY A 239 0.87 10.42 4.76
CA GLY A 239 -0.49 10.01 4.41
C GLY A 239 -1.20 11.08 3.59
N TYR A 240 -1.25 12.31 4.09
CA TYR A 240 -1.86 13.43 3.37
C TYR A 240 -1.20 13.66 2.03
N LEU A 241 0.13 13.83 2.00
CA LEU A 241 0.87 14.09 0.76
C LEU A 241 0.86 12.90 -0.22
N SER A 242 0.59 11.69 0.24
CA SER A 242 0.34 10.54 -0.65
C SER A 242 -1.03 10.55 -1.30
N GLY A 243 -1.99 11.33 -0.79
CA GLY A 243 -3.32 11.40 -1.35
C GLY A 243 -4.43 10.94 -0.41
N ALA A 244 -4.15 10.47 0.81
CA ALA A 244 -5.18 10.08 1.75
C ALA A 244 -6.09 11.26 2.10
N SER A 245 -7.39 11.06 1.95
CA SER A 245 -8.42 12.09 2.20
C SER A 245 -9.12 11.89 3.54
N LEU A 246 -9.06 10.67 4.10
CA LEU A 246 -9.48 10.37 5.46
C LEU A 246 -8.29 9.82 6.24
N ILE A 247 -7.94 10.43 7.36
CA ILE A 247 -6.88 9.95 8.26
C ILE A 247 -7.47 9.79 9.65
N GLU A 248 -7.41 8.58 10.19
CA GLU A 248 -7.83 8.28 11.54
C GLU A 248 -6.67 7.73 12.37
N ASP A 249 -6.59 8.11 13.63
CA ASP A 249 -5.62 7.61 14.59
C ASP A 249 -6.31 6.64 15.55
N GLU A 250 -5.86 5.41 15.64
CA GLU A 250 -6.45 4.37 16.47
C GLU A 250 -6.41 4.72 17.95
N GLU A 251 -5.36 5.37 18.39
CA GLU A 251 -5.25 5.80 19.80
C GLU A 251 -5.76 7.20 20.06
N GLY A 252 -5.68 8.07 19.06
CA GLY A 252 -6.23 9.41 19.06
C GLY A 252 -5.93 10.32 20.23
N GLY A 253 -5.01 9.97 21.06
CA GLY A 253 -4.89 10.58 22.36
C GLY A 253 -6.06 10.25 23.27
N LEU A 254 -6.90 9.31 22.87
CA LEU A 254 -8.11 8.89 23.58
C LEU A 254 -7.88 7.69 24.47
N ALA A 255 -6.75 7.03 24.41
CA ALA A 255 -6.37 5.98 25.35
C ALA A 255 -6.59 6.42 26.82
N LYS A 256 -6.71 7.75 27.02
CA LYS A 256 -7.08 8.34 28.31
C LYS A 256 -8.14 9.42 28.10
N VAL A 257 -9.36 8.99 27.88
CA VAL A 257 -10.61 9.78 27.69
C VAL A 257 -10.74 10.96 28.64
N HIS A 258 -10.21 10.83 29.83
CA HIS A 258 -10.20 11.89 30.82
C HIS A 258 -9.57 13.20 30.34
N SER A 259 -8.71 13.15 29.32
CA SER A 259 -8.10 14.37 28.77
C SER A 259 -9.08 15.30 28.07
N PHE A 260 -10.15 14.78 27.44
CA PHE A 260 -11.17 15.61 26.83
C PHE A 260 -12.17 16.18 27.83
N VAL A 261 -12.45 15.47 28.91
CA VAL A 261 -13.44 15.85 29.90
C VAL A 261 -12.84 16.67 31.05
N SER A 262 -11.63 16.31 31.49
CA SER A 262 -10.95 16.88 32.64
C SER A 262 -9.79 17.83 32.30
N GLY A 263 -9.55 18.03 31.00
CA GLY A 263 -8.38 18.77 30.52
C GLY A 263 -7.10 17.92 30.51
N PRO A 264 -5.99 18.48 30.03
CA PRO A 264 -4.74 17.75 29.79
C PRO A 264 -4.05 17.38 31.12
N SER A 265 -4.54 16.34 31.77
CA SER A 265 -3.85 15.74 32.94
C SER A 265 -2.71 14.80 32.50
N ASP A 266 -2.74 14.34 31.24
CA ASP A 266 -1.71 13.53 30.62
C ASP A 266 -1.08 14.33 29.46
N PRO A 267 0.25 14.55 29.43
CA PRO A 267 0.90 15.34 28.40
C PRO A 267 0.80 14.74 26.99
N LEU A 268 0.84 13.41 26.85
CA LEU A 268 0.84 12.74 25.52
C LEU A 268 -0.43 12.99 24.71
N PRO A 269 -1.65 12.80 25.23
CA PRO A 269 -2.86 13.14 24.52
C PRO A 269 -2.93 14.62 24.13
N ALA A 270 -2.45 15.52 25.00
CA ALA A 270 -2.45 16.95 24.73
C ALA A 270 -1.47 17.31 23.58
N GLU A 271 -0.29 16.70 23.56
CA GLU A 271 0.69 16.89 22.49
C GLU A 271 0.16 16.36 21.16
N ARG A 272 -0.44 15.18 21.13
CA ARG A 272 -1.06 14.59 19.94
C ARG A 272 -2.21 15.44 19.40
N GLN A 273 -3.08 15.92 20.26
CA GLN A 273 -4.15 16.84 19.89
C GLN A 273 -3.60 18.15 19.31
N ALA A 274 -2.54 18.71 19.90
CA ALA A 274 -1.88 19.90 19.40
C ALA A 274 -1.25 19.66 18.03
N SER A 275 -0.60 18.52 17.80
CA SER A 275 -0.05 18.13 16.50
C SER A 275 -1.15 17.90 15.47
N THR A 276 -2.24 17.23 15.84
CA THR A 276 -3.41 17.06 14.98
C THR A 276 -3.98 18.40 14.56
N ALA A 277 -4.20 19.32 15.51
CA ALA A 277 -4.74 20.63 15.24
C ALA A 277 -3.80 21.49 14.37
N ARG A 278 -2.49 21.41 14.61
CA ARG A 278 -1.48 22.09 13.79
C ARG A 278 -1.50 21.57 12.36
N PHE A 279 -1.48 20.24 12.21
CA PHE A 279 -1.48 19.60 10.91
C PHE A 279 -2.79 19.84 10.15
N PHE A 280 -3.93 19.76 10.81
CA PHE A 280 -5.24 20.00 10.20
C PHE A 280 -5.38 21.42 9.63
N ARG A 281 -4.89 22.43 10.37
CA ARG A 281 -4.84 23.81 9.86
C ARG A 281 -3.89 23.94 8.67
N TRP A 282 -2.69 23.36 8.78
CA TRP A 282 -1.72 23.38 7.69
C TRP A 282 -2.31 22.74 6.41
N ALA A 283 -2.94 21.59 6.51
CA ALA A 283 -3.56 20.91 5.37
C ALA A 283 -4.70 21.73 4.75
N ALA A 284 -5.45 22.47 5.55
CA ALA A 284 -6.50 23.38 5.06
C ALA A 284 -5.93 24.57 4.26
N GLU A 285 -4.73 25.03 4.61
CA GLU A 285 -4.00 26.09 3.92
C GLU A 285 -3.25 25.58 2.67
N HIS A 286 -3.02 24.26 2.58
CA HIS A 286 -2.30 23.59 1.50
C HIS A 286 -3.17 22.52 0.82
N PRO A 287 -4.30 22.91 0.19
CA PRO A 287 -5.15 21.96 -0.52
C PRO A 287 -4.39 21.36 -1.70
N ARG A 288 -4.67 20.11 -1.99
CA ARG A 288 -4.02 19.35 -3.06
C ARG A 288 -5.02 18.51 -3.85
N PRO A 289 -4.73 18.11 -5.10
CA PRO A 289 -5.46 17.06 -5.81
C PRO A 289 -5.42 15.71 -5.07
N SER A 290 -6.27 14.77 -5.47
CA SER A 290 -6.38 13.46 -4.81
C SER A 290 -5.08 12.65 -4.86
N PHE A 291 -4.29 12.80 -5.92
CA PHE A 291 -3.06 12.03 -6.11
C PHE A 291 -1.88 12.91 -6.54
N PRO A 292 -0.66 12.64 -6.03
CA PRO A 292 0.56 13.21 -6.60
C PRO A 292 0.86 12.62 -7.97
N GLU A 293 1.75 13.25 -8.73
CA GLU A 293 2.34 12.64 -9.92
C GLU A 293 3.18 11.42 -9.52
N VAL A 294 3.02 10.31 -10.25
CA VAL A 294 3.75 9.06 -10.03
C VAL A 294 4.14 8.48 -11.38
N ASP A 295 5.44 8.39 -11.64
CA ASP A 295 5.97 7.86 -12.91
C ASP A 295 6.27 6.34 -12.82
N ILE A 296 6.37 5.78 -11.60
CA ILE A 296 6.86 4.42 -11.35
C ILE A 296 5.75 3.56 -10.75
N GLY A 297 5.46 2.43 -11.39
CA GLY A 297 4.56 1.41 -10.88
C GLY A 297 5.29 0.08 -10.61
N LEU A 298 5.08 -0.50 -9.44
CA LEU A 298 5.41 -1.88 -9.13
C LEU A 298 4.16 -2.70 -9.37
N LEU A 299 4.15 -3.53 -10.41
CA LEU A 299 2.98 -4.33 -10.75
C LEU A 299 2.73 -5.41 -9.72
N TYR A 300 1.56 -5.36 -9.12
CA TYR A 300 1.05 -6.37 -8.20
C TYR A 300 0.38 -7.45 -9.02
N GLY A 301 1.03 -8.61 -9.08
CA GLY A 301 0.65 -9.68 -9.98
C GLY A 301 -0.73 -10.27 -9.68
N ARG A 302 -1.31 -10.98 -10.64
CA ARG A 302 -2.58 -11.68 -10.46
C ARG A 302 -2.44 -12.73 -9.37
N HIS A 303 -3.38 -12.75 -8.45
CA HIS A 303 -3.41 -13.62 -7.27
C HIS A 303 -2.23 -13.40 -6.29
N GLU A 304 -1.45 -12.36 -6.46
CA GLU A 304 -0.40 -12.03 -5.52
C GLU A 304 -0.99 -11.42 -4.25
N ALA A 305 -0.45 -11.82 -3.09
CA ALA A 305 -0.76 -11.24 -1.80
C ALA A 305 0.52 -11.23 -0.95
N ILE A 306 0.96 -10.06 -0.55
CA ILE A 306 2.11 -9.89 0.35
C ILE A 306 1.68 -9.15 1.62
N THR A 307 2.32 -9.48 2.72
CA THR A 307 2.00 -8.91 4.04
C THR A 307 2.83 -7.67 4.36
N GLY A 308 3.43 -7.03 3.35
CA GLY A 308 4.39 -5.97 3.62
C GLY A 308 5.59 -6.50 4.39
N GLY A 309 5.84 -5.95 5.57
CA GLY A 309 6.99 -6.36 6.36
C GLY A 309 6.91 -7.77 6.96
N MET A 310 5.71 -8.32 7.20
CA MET A 310 5.58 -9.61 7.88
C MET A 310 5.95 -10.82 7.01
N SER A 311 5.68 -10.78 5.71
CA SER A 311 6.00 -11.86 4.78
C SER A 311 7.50 -12.00 4.52
N LEU A 312 8.26 -10.95 4.74
CA LEU A 312 9.70 -10.91 4.48
C LEU A 312 10.54 -11.30 5.69
N ASN A 313 9.91 -11.75 6.78
CA ASN A 313 10.64 -12.29 7.92
C ASN A 313 11.26 -13.64 7.54
N PRO A 314 12.59 -13.76 7.41
CA PRO A 314 13.23 -15.01 7.01
C PRO A 314 13.04 -16.15 8.02
N GLN A 315 12.66 -15.83 9.26
CA GLN A 315 12.42 -16.83 10.31
C GLN A 315 10.97 -17.34 10.32
N ARG A 316 10.04 -16.59 9.72
CA ARG A 316 8.64 -16.96 9.56
C ARG A 316 8.13 -16.39 8.24
N PRO A 317 8.47 -16.99 7.10
CA PRO A 317 7.88 -16.59 5.84
C PRO A 317 6.37 -16.80 5.93
N VAL A 318 5.60 -15.76 5.74
CA VAL A 318 4.15 -15.89 5.66
C VAL A 318 3.81 -16.40 4.27
N ARG A 319 3.06 -17.47 4.23
CA ARG A 319 2.71 -18.15 2.98
C ARG A 319 1.47 -17.53 2.38
N VAL A 320 1.59 -17.12 1.14
CA VAL A 320 0.47 -16.59 0.38
C VAL A 320 -0.67 -17.60 0.33
N TRP A 321 -1.87 -17.18 0.72
CA TRP A 321 -3.08 -18.02 0.75
C TRP A 321 -2.99 -19.25 1.67
N GLU A 322 -2.10 -19.24 2.66
CA GLU A 322 -1.90 -20.36 3.58
C GLU A 322 -3.19 -20.75 4.31
N GLY A 323 -4.03 -19.81 4.64
CA GLY A 323 -5.31 -20.02 5.32
C GLY A 323 -6.33 -20.83 4.52
N PHE A 324 -6.14 -21.00 3.20
CA PHE A 324 -7.10 -21.64 2.30
C PHE A 324 -6.80 -23.12 1.99
N GLY A 325 -6.23 -23.80 2.92
CA GLY A 325 -5.94 -25.23 2.82
C GLY A 325 -4.50 -25.55 2.46
N PRO A 326 -4.12 -26.85 2.56
CA PRO A 326 -2.75 -27.26 2.32
C PRO A 326 -2.37 -26.99 0.87
N ALA A 327 -1.30 -26.25 0.70
CA ALA A 327 -0.57 -26.19 -0.56
C ALA A 327 0.45 -27.34 -0.60
N ALA A 328 0.91 -27.71 -1.79
CA ALA A 328 2.04 -28.61 -1.91
C ALA A 328 3.21 -28.06 -1.07
N PRO A 329 3.98 -28.91 -0.39
CA PRO A 329 5.12 -28.48 0.42
C PRO A 329 6.12 -27.64 -0.36
N GLU A 330 6.16 -27.84 -1.64
CA GLU A 330 7.04 -27.18 -2.59
C GLU A 330 6.41 -25.95 -3.28
N TRP A 331 5.17 -25.58 -2.96
CA TRP A 331 4.67 -24.28 -3.38
C TRP A 331 5.71 -23.23 -2.99
N GLU A 332 6.18 -22.46 -3.96
CA GLU A 332 7.38 -21.61 -3.84
C GLU A 332 7.22 -20.45 -2.85
N TYR A 333 6.96 -20.82 -1.64
CA TYR A 333 6.81 -19.87 -0.55
C TYR A 333 8.09 -19.09 -0.31
N GLY A 334 7.94 -17.78 -0.30
CA GLY A 334 9.02 -16.86 -0.04
C GLY A 334 9.85 -16.49 -1.26
N ARG A 335 9.87 -17.24 -2.35
CA ARG A 335 10.64 -16.87 -3.55
C ARG A 335 10.07 -15.66 -4.28
N PRO A 336 8.76 -15.63 -4.62
CA PRO A 336 8.16 -14.45 -5.22
C PRO A 336 8.20 -13.24 -4.31
N GLU A 337 7.93 -13.43 -3.01
CA GLU A 337 7.92 -12.35 -2.03
C GLU A 337 9.28 -11.69 -1.89
N ARG A 338 10.39 -12.47 -1.96
CA ARG A 338 11.74 -11.92 -1.94
C ARG A 338 12.05 -11.03 -3.15
N GLY A 339 11.34 -11.19 -4.26
CA GLY A 339 11.44 -10.29 -5.42
C GLY A 339 11.06 -8.85 -5.07
N TRP A 340 10.18 -8.67 -4.10
CA TRP A 340 9.80 -7.34 -3.60
C TRP A 340 10.93 -6.61 -2.87
N LEU A 341 12.03 -7.26 -2.53
CA LEU A 341 13.24 -6.59 -2.04
C LEU A 341 13.81 -5.58 -3.05
N LEU A 342 13.42 -5.69 -4.32
CA LEU A 342 13.77 -4.70 -5.35
C LEU A 342 13.08 -3.34 -5.15
N ALA A 343 11.97 -3.29 -4.43
CA ALA A 343 11.33 -2.01 -4.12
C ALA A 343 12.20 -1.08 -3.27
N ASP A 344 13.21 -1.63 -2.56
CA ASP A 344 14.21 -0.84 -1.83
C ASP A 344 15.05 0.09 -2.74
N VAL A 345 15.09 -0.14 -4.04
CA VAL A 345 15.66 0.80 -5.02
C VAL A 345 14.89 2.11 -5.04
N PHE A 346 13.57 2.03 -4.94
CA PHE A 346 12.66 3.17 -5.04
C PHE A 346 12.24 3.72 -3.66
N LEU A 347 12.20 2.85 -2.66
CA LEU A 347 11.82 3.11 -1.28
C LEU A 347 12.90 2.59 -0.33
N PRO A 348 14.06 3.26 -0.25
CA PRO A 348 15.23 2.72 0.42
C PRO A 348 15.00 2.44 1.90
N GLY A 349 15.39 1.24 2.33
CA GLY A 349 15.41 0.83 3.73
C GLY A 349 14.12 0.27 4.29
N VAL A 350 13.07 0.16 3.49
CA VAL A 350 11.70 -0.18 3.93
C VAL A 350 11.47 -1.66 4.27
N TRP A 351 12.40 -2.54 4.00
CA TRP A 351 12.12 -3.98 3.89
C TRP A 351 12.30 -4.84 5.12
N LEU A 352 12.64 -4.30 6.25
CA LEU A 352 12.78 -5.13 7.44
C LEU A 352 11.55 -4.98 8.29
N CYS A 353 10.80 -6.04 8.36
CA CYS A 353 9.69 -6.19 9.26
C CYS A 353 10.08 -5.86 10.67
N PRO A 354 9.39 -5.00 11.21
CA PRO A 354 9.77 -4.64 12.53
C PRO A 354 8.61 -4.58 13.49
N VAL A 355 8.16 -5.71 13.86
CA VAL A 355 7.77 -5.84 15.25
C VAL A 355 9.05 -5.62 16.09
N LEU A 356 9.87 -4.65 15.75
CA LEU A 356 11.19 -4.50 16.32
C LEU A 356 11.33 -3.13 16.96
N ARG A 357 11.28 -3.16 18.25
CA ARG A 357 11.59 -2.05 19.15
C ARG A 357 13.08 -1.61 19.10
N ASP A 358 13.82 -1.99 18.06
CA ASP A 358 15.22 -1.61 17.90
C ASP A 358 15.32 -0.27 17.15
N ALA A 359 16.05 0.67 17.73
CA ALA A 359 16.26 2.00 17.18
C ALA A 359 16.82 1.99 15.74
N SER A 360 17.64 0.99 15.37
CA SER A 360 18.19 0.87 14.02
C SER A 360 17.15 0.51 12.97
N THR A 361 16.08 -0.19 13.36
CA THR A 361 14.99 -0.57 12.48
C THR A 361 13.90 0.50 12.41
N LEU A 362 13.69 1.25 13.48
CA LEU A 362 12.75 2.36 13.51
C LEU A 362 13.07 3.45 12.48
N ARG A 363 14.35 3.71 12.22
CA ARG A 363 14.78 4.68 11.19
C ARG A 363 14.27 4.31 9.80
N ARG A 364 14.06 3.02 9.53
CA ARG A 364 13.62 2.49 8.24
C ARG A 364 12.10 2.36 8.10
N TRP A 365 11.36 2.89 9.05
CA TRP A 365 9.90 2.86 9.03
C TRP A 365 9.29 3.67 7.90
N PHE A 366 9.94 4.78 7.59
CA PHE A 366 9.59 5.65 6.48
C PHE A 366 10.75 5.68 5.49
N ALA A 367 10.44 5.70 4.21
CA ALA A 367 11.43 5.77 3.15
C ALA A 367 11.37 7.12 2.43
N GLY A 368 12.53 7.60 2.02
CA GLY A 368 12.61 8.62 0.99
C GLY A 368 12.18 8.07 -0.37
N THR A 369 12.04 8.93 -1.34
CA THR A 369 11.64 8.58 -2.71
C THR A 369 12.64 9.16 -3.72
N PRO A 370 13.88 8.64 -3.79
CA PRO A 370 14.96 9.23 -4.59
C PRO A 370 14.64 9.34 -6.08
N HIS A 371 13.73 8.52 -6.58
CA HIS A 371 13.29 8.50 -7.98
C HIS A 371 11.84 9.00 -8.18
N GLY A 372 11.24 9.64 -7.18
CA GLY A 372 9.84 10.05 -7.16
C GLY A 372 8.94 9.06 -6.43
N GLN A 373 7.66 9.39 -6.41
CA GLN A 373 6.65 8.52 -5.81
C GLN A 373 6.49 7.23 -6.61
N VAL A 374 6.11 6.17 -5.92
CA VAL A 374 5.92 4.83 -6.47
C VAL A 374 4.53 4.34 -6.10
N ASP A 375 3.81 3.73 -7.03
CA ASP A 375 2.57 2.99 -6.74
C ASP A 375 2.80 1.48 -6.85
N VAL A 376 2.11 0.72 -6.01
CA VAL A 376 1.93 -0.72 -6.23
C VAL A 376 0.63 -0.90 -6.98
N VAL A 377 0.72 -1.26 -8.25
CA VAL A 377 -0.39 -1.20 -9.21
C VAL A 377 -0.92 -2.60 -9.48
N PRO A 378 -2.19 -2.92 -9.18
CA PRO A 378 -2.78 -4.18 -9.57
C PRO A 378 -2.68 -4.43 -11.08
N ILE A 379 -2.31 -5.65 -11.48
CA ILE A 379 -2.16 -6.01 -12.90
C ILE A 379 -3.48 -5.84 -13.70
N GLU A 380 -4.62 -5.93 -13.03
CA GLU A 380 -5.92 -5.71 -13.62
C GLU A 380 -6.29 -4.23 -13.84
N ALA A 381 -5.38 -3.30 -13.54
CA ALA A 381 -5.57 -1.88 -13.85
C ALA A 381 -5.83 -1.66 -15.34
N ASP A 382 -6.75 -0.78 -15.66
CA ASP A 382 -7.08 -0.48 -17.05
C ASP A 382 -6.02 0.40 -17.73
N ALA A 383 -6.13 0.55 -19.03
CA ALA A 383 -5.20 1.34 -19.83
C ALA A 383 -5.14 2.82 -19.40
N ALA A 384 -6.25 3.38 -18.88
CA ALA A 384 -6.28 4.76 -18.42
C ALA A 384 -5.46 4.94 -17.13
N CYS A 385 -5.55 3.99 -16.20
CA CYS A 385 -4.72 3.95 -15.01
C CYS A 385 -3.24 3.77 -15.37
N LEU A 386 -2.92 2.80 -16.24
CA LEU A 386 -1.53 2.53 -16.64
C LEU A 386 -0.87 3.70 -17.38
N ALA A 387 -1.63 4.53 -18.08
CA ALA A 387 -1.12 5.71 -18.77
C ALA A 387 -0.49 6.76 -17.84
N ALA A 388 -0.74 6.69 -16.53
CA ALA A 388 -0.10 7.56 -15.55
C ALA A 388 1.38 7.20 -15.32
N TYR A 389 1.78 5.97 -15.61
CA TYR A 389 3.13 5.47 -15.34
C TYR A 389 4.00 5.47 -16.59
N ARG A 390 5.30 5.73 -16.41
CA ARG A 390 6.32 5.63 -17.47
C ARG A 390 7.16 4.37 -17.35
N PHE A 391 7.22 3.82 -16.14
CA PHE A 391 8.03 2.65 -15.81
C PHE A 391 7.19 1.68 -14.97
N LEU A 392 7.16 0.40 -15.39
CA LEU A 392 6.52 -0.68 -14.66
C LEU A 392 7.51 -1.83 -14.42
N LEU A 393 7.58 -2.30 -13.17
CA LEU A 393 8.37 -3.46 -12.76
C LEU A 393 7.43 -4.53 -12.22
N MET A 394 7.59 -5.79 -12.63
CA MET A 394 6.93 -6.96 -12.02
C MET A 394 7.89 -7.65 -11.05
N PRO A 395 7.85 -7.37 -9.75
CA PRO A 395 8.83 -7.91 -8.81
C PRO A 395 8.50 -9.32 -8.31
N GLY A 396 7.22 -9.66 -8.14
CA GLY A 396 6.77 -10.81 -7.39
C GLY A 396 6.01 -11.86 -8.19
N TRP A 397 5.05 -12.54 -7.55
CA TRP A 397 4.22 -13.56 -8.16
C TRP A 397 3.32 -13.00 -9.26
N HIS A 398 3.12 -13.77 -10.31
CA HIS A 398 2.09 -13.49 -11.29
C HIS A 398 1.58 -14.78 -11.93
N THR A 399 0.28 -14.81 -12.23
CA THR A 399 -0.33 -15.80 -13.14
C THR A 399 -0.76 -15.07 -14.40
N MET A 400 0.04 -15.19 -15.44
CA MET A 400 -0.13 -14.44 -16.69
C MET A 400 -1.38 -14.88 -17.45
N GLN A 401 -2.19 -13.92 -17.84
CA GLN A 401 -3.31 -14.12 -18.76
C GLN A 401 -3.04 -13.41 -20.09
N GLU A 402 -3.70 -13.87 -21.14
CA GLU A 402 -3.53 -13.26 -22.47
C GLU A 402 -3.93 -11.77 -22.48
N ALA A 403 -5.00 -11.44 -21.79
CA ALA A 403 -5.45 -10.06 -21.64
C ALA A 403 -4.42 -9.15 -20.92
N ASP A 404 -3.68 -9.68 -19.95
CA ASP A 404 -2.61 -8.94 -19.27
C ASP A 404 -1.48 -8.62 -20.26
N MET A 405 -1.08 -9.62 -21.08
CA MET A 405 -0.04 -9.43 -22.11
C MET A 405 -0.47 -8.39 -23.15
N GLU A 406 -1.72 -8.42 -23.58
CA GLU A 406 -2.26 -7.45 -24.53
C GLU A 406 -2.26 -6.03 -23.97
N THR A 407 -2.72 -5.86 -22.74
CA THR A 407 -2.74 -4.56 -22.03
C THR A 407 -1.32 -4.01 -21.86
N LEU A 408 -0.40 -4.84 -21.37
CA LEU A 408 1.00 -4.45 -21.18
C LEU A 408 1.68 -4.12 -22.52
N ALA A 409 1.45 -4.93 -23.56
CA ALA A 409 2.01 -4.67 -24.89
C ALA A 409 1.48 -3.35 -25.48
N ALA A 410 0.19 -3.06 -25.33
CA ALA A 410 -0.41 -1.80 -25.77
C ALA A 410 0.20 -0.60 -25.02
N TRP A 411 0.35 -0.71 -23.69
CA TRP A 411 0.96 0.33 -22.88
C TRP A 411 2.44 0.58 -23.25
N VAL A 412 3.22 -0.47 -23.47
CA VAL A 412 4.61 -0.34 -23.95
C VAL A 412 4.65 0.31 -25.31
N ASN A 413 3.76 -0.09 -26.25
CA ASN A 413 3.71 0.47 -27.61
C ASN A 413 3.53 2.00 -27.60
N GLU A 414 2.84 2.55 -26.62
CA GLU A 414 2.65 3.99 -26.44
C GLU A 414 3.84 4.72 -25.75
N GLY A 415 4.85 3.99 -25.28
CA GLY A 415 6.09 4.59 -24.77
C GLY A 415 6.51 4.11 -23.37
N GLY A 416 5.76 3.21 -22.79
CA GLY A 416 6.07 2.64 -21.47
C GLY A 416 7.35 1.80 -21.45
N THR A 417 8.00 1.72 -20.31
CA THR A 417 9.15 0.84 -20.04
C THR A 417 8.74 -0.24 -19.07
N LEU A 418 8.69 -1.51 -19.52
CA LEU A 418 8.34 -2.67 -18.73
C LEU A 418 9.57 -3.49 -18.34
N VAL A 419 9.65 -3.91 -17.07
CA VAL A 419 10.67 -4.84 -16.57
C VAL A 419 9.99 -6.07 -16.00
N LEU A 420 10.38 -7.26 -16.46
CA LEU A 420 9.89 -8.54 -15.95
C LEU A 420 10.94 -9.65 -16.13
N GLY A 421 10.75 -10.78 -15.45
CA GLY A 421 11.47 -12.02 -15.70
C GLY A 421 10.55 -13.07 -16.32
N LEU A 422 11.11 -14.19 -16.77
CA LEU A 422 10.29 -15.27 -17.31
C LEU A 422 9.42 -15.92 -16.22
N ALA A 423 9.83 -15.85 -14.95
CA ALA A 423 9.00 -16.32 -13.83
C ALA A 423 7.61 -15.67 -13.81
N GLN A 424 7.50 -14.39 -14.18
CA GLN A 424 6.24 -13.66 -14.22
C GLN A 424 5.36 -14.01 -15.43
N LEU A 425 5.89 -14.73 -16.40
CA LEU A 425 5.14 -15.18 -17.59
C LEU A 425 4.40 -16.50 -17.37
N GLN A 426 4.57 -17.18 -16.22
CA GLN A 426 3.88 -18.41 -15.97
C GLN A 426 2.36 -18.25 -16.00
N VAL A 427 1.64 -19.30 -16.44
CA VAL A 427 0.17 -19.31 -16.54
C VAL A 427 -0.50 -20.26 -15.54
N SER A 428 0.27 -20.98 -14.71
CA SER A 428 -0.28 -21.93 -13.75
C SER A 428 -0.68 -21.24 -12.45
N ASP A 429 -1.87 -21.54 -11.97
CA ASP A 429 -2.39 -21.14 -10.66
C ASP A 429 -2.67 -22.36 -9.75
N ASP A 430 -2.21 -23.55 -10.13
CA ASP A 430 -2.42 -24.80 -9.38
C ASP A 430 -1.53 -24.83 -8.12
N ARG A 431 -2.17 -24.81 -6.95
CA ARG A 431 -1.52 -24.83 -5.63
C ARG A 431 -0.96 -26.21 -5.25
N THR A 432 -1.35 -27.26 -5.97
CA THR A 432 -0.99 -28.65 -5.65
C THR A 432 0.17 -29.15 -6.49
N THR A 433 0.56 -28.42 -7.52
CA THR A 433 1.65 -28.80 -8.43
C THR A 433 2.89 -27.99 -8.13
N VAL A 434 4.01 -28.66 -8.01
CA VAL A 434 5.33 -28.04 -7.84
C VAL A 434 5.77 -27.45 -9.16
N ILE A 435 6.10 -26.17 -9.16
CA ILE A 435 6.83 -25.55 -10.28
C ILE A 435 8.32 -25.69 -9.94
N ARG A 436 8.87 -26.90 -10.04
CA ARG A 436 10.30 -27.15 -9.95
C ARG A 436 10.83 -27.60 -11.30
N ASP A 437 12.09 -27.29 -11.56
CA ASP A 437 12.91 -27.90 -12.60
C ASP A 437 12.31 -27.82 -14.01
N GLY A 438 12.02 -26.61 -14.50
CA GLY A 438 11.58 -26.39 -15.88
C GLY A 438 10.09 -26.66 -16.14
N ALA A 439 9.28 -26.84 -15.10
CA ALA A 439 7.83 -27.01 -15.24
C ALA A 439 7.05 -25.70 -15.37
N VAL A 440 7.74 -24.57 -15.58
CA VAL A 440 7.08 -23.28 -15.87
C VAL A 440 6.27 -23.42 -17.16
N ARG A 441 4.97 -23.16 -17.04
CA ARG A 441 4.07 -23.13 -18.21
C ARG A 441 4.00 -21.71 -18.72
N PHE A 442 4.58 -21.48 -19.88
CA PHE A 442 4.54 -20.20 -20.55
C PHE A 442 3.27 -20.00 -21.37
N PRO A 443 2.88 -18.75 -21.66
CA PRO A 443 1.88 -18.43 -22.66
C PRO A 443 2.29 -18.95 -24.05
N PRO A 444 1.38 -18.89 -25.05
CA PRO A 444 1.74 -19.23 -26.43
C PRO A 444 2.98 -18.47 -26.91
N ALA A 445 3.90 -19.15 -27.59
CA ALA A 445 5.19 -18.59 -28.03
C ALA A 445 5.03 -17.25 -28.79
N ALA A 446 4.01 -17.12 -29.65
CA ALA A 446 3.73 -15.89 -30.37
C ALA A 446 3.37 -14.70 -29.45
N ALA A 447 2.74 -14.96 -28.30
CA ALA A 447 2.44 -13.91 -27.32
C ALA A 447 3.70 -13.46 -26.57
N VAL A 448 4.57 -14.42 -26.21
CA VAL A 448 5.87 -14.13 -25.58
C VAL A 448 6.76 -13.34 -26.56
N GLU A 449 6.84 -13.78 -27.82
CA GLU A 449 7.61 -13.08 -28.87
C GLU A 449 7.11 -11.66 -29.07
N ARG A 450 5.80 -11.46 -29.13
CA ARG A 450 5.18 -10.13 -29.29
C ARG A 450 5.51 -9.18 -28.14
N LEU A 451 5.42 -9.62 -26.88
CA LEU A 451 5.68 -8.77 -25.71
C LEU A 451 7.17 -8.65 -25.41
N CYS A 452 7.88 -9.78 -25.34
CA CYS A 452 9.25 -9.85 -24.85
C CYS A 452 10.30 -9.85 -25.98
N GLY A 453 9.87 -10.07 -27.22
CA GLY A 453 10.74 -10.10 -28.39
C GLY A 453 11.73 -11.26 -28.40
N LEU A 454 11.40 -12.39 -27.78
CA LEU A 454 12.23 -13.57 -27.70
C LEU A 454 11.42 -14.87 -27.78
N GLY A 455 12.05 -15.92 -28.29
CA GLY A 455 11.60 -17.31 -28.18
C GLY A 455 12.36 -18.00 -27.05
N ILE A 456 11.69 -18.94 -26.37
CA ILE A 456 12.27 -19.73 -25.27
C ILE A 456 12.51 -21.13 -25.80
N ASP A 457 13.78 -21.54 -25.94
CA ASP A 457 14.17 -22.83 -26.53
C ASP A 457 14.43 -23.91 -25.47
N GLY A 458 14.64 -23.53 -24.21
CA GLY A 458 14.84 -24.43 -23.08
C GLY A 458 15.24 -23.69 -21.81
N LEU A 459 15.26 -24.42 -20.70
CA LEU A 459 15.65 -23.91 -19.38
C LEU A 459 16.74 -24.83 -18.81
N GLU A 460 17.84 -24.25 -18.35
CA GLU A 460 18.96 -24.98 -17.78
C GLU A 460 19.58 -24.22 -16.61
N PRO A 461 19.97 -24.87 -15.51
CA PRO A 461 20.69 -24.24 -14.42
C PRO A 461 21.97 -23.55 -14.92
N ALA A 462 22.31 -22.40 -14.35
CA ALA A 462 23.61 -21.78 -14.56
C ALA A 462 24.72 -22.60 -13.90
N GLU A 463 25.93 -22.55 -14.46
CA GLU A 463 27.09 -23.00 -13.69
C GLU A 463 27.32 -22.08 -12.50
N ALA A 464 27.54 -22.66 -11.31
CA ALA A 464 27.86 -21.88 -10.11
C ALA A 464 29.11 -21.04 -10.32
N GLY A 465 29.05 -19.76 -9.99
CA GLY A 465 30.16 -18.83 -10.19
C GLY A 465 30.24 -18.20 -11.59
N THR A 466 29.26 -18.48 -12.48
CA THR A 466 29.18 -17.78 -13.78
C THR A 466 29.18 -16.27 -13.56
N GLU A 467 30.18 -15.60 -14.14
CA GLU A 467 30.32 -14.14 -14.04
C GLU A 467 29.40 -13.41 -15.00
N VAL A 468 28.81 -12.33 -14.51
CA VAL A 468 28.04 -11.37 -15.31
C VAL A 468 28.64 -9.97 -15.12
N ALA A 469 28.99 -9.32 -16.21
CA ALA A 469 29.52 -7.95 -16.19
C ALA A 469 28.38 -6.93 -16.37
N LEU A 470 28.25 -6.01 -15.43
CA LEU A 470 27.36 -4.85 -15.54
C LEU A 470 28.21 -3.58 -15.40
N ASN A 471 28.41 -2.87 -16.51
CA ASN A 471 29.30 -1.72 -16.60
C ASN A 471 30.73 -2.09 -16.10
N ARG A 472 31.19 -1.48 -14.99
CA ARG A 472 32.50 -1.78 -14.37
C ARG A 472 32.39 -2.74 -13.18
N ARG A 473 31.17 -3.21 -12.87
CA ARG A 473 30.90 -4.13 -11.76
C ARG A 473 30.85 -5.57 -12.28
N ARG A 474 31.26 -6.53 -11.46
CA ARG A 474 31.14 -7.96 -11.75
C ARG A 474 30.29 -8.62 -10.69
N PHE A 475 29.40 -9.49 -11.13
CA PHE A 475 28.49 -10.27 -10.30
C PHE A 475 28.70 -11.75 -10.64
N CYS A 476 28.56 -12.61 -9.64
CA CYS A 476 28.58 -14.06 -9.84
C CYS A 476 27.19 -14.61 -9.59
N LEU A 477 26.72 -15.48 -10.48
CA LEU A 477 25.52 -16.28 -10.24
C LEU A 477 25.87 -17.35 -9.23
N THR A 478 25.45 -17.17 -7.99
CA THR A 478 25.79 -18.04 -6.87
C THR A 478 24.66 -19.03 -6.58
N HIS A 479 25.05 -20.14 -6.00
CA HIS A 479 24.11 -21.08 -5.41
C HIS A 479 23.53 -20.51 -4.13
N ASP A 480 22.22 -20.61 -3.94
CA ASP A 480 21.54 -20.37 -2.68
C ASP A 480 20.79 -21.63 -2.21
N GLU A 481 19.89 -21.53 -1.25
CA GLU A 481 19.09 -22.65 -0.74
C GLU A 481 18.22 -23.31 -1.82
N ASP A 482 17.95 -22.58 -2.92
CA ASP A 482 17.11 -23.01 -4.03
C ASP A 482 17.91 -23.53 -5.22
N GLY A 483 19.23 -23.54 -5.15
CA GLY A 483 20.13 -23.99 -6.22
C GLY A 483 20.86 -22.81 -6.89
N THR A 484 21.37 -23.03 -8.09
CA THR A 484 21.83 -21.99 -9.01
C THR A 484 20.66 -21.47 -9.83
N PRO A 485 20.67 -20.18 -10.25
CA PRO A 485 19.61 -19.67 -11.10
C PRO A 485 19.43 -20.48 -12.38
N THR A 486 18.19 -20.75 -12.74
CA THR A 486 17.82 -21.41 -14.00
C THR A 486 17.67 -20.38 -15.11
N LEU A 487 18.50 -20.47 -16.13
CA LEU A 487 18.53 -19.55 -17.26
C LEU A 487 17.83 -20.14 -18.47
N ALA A 488 17.19 -19.30 -19.25
CA ALA A 488 16.61 -19.70 -20.51
C ALA A 488 17.64 -19.64 -21.64
N ASN A 489 17.60 -20.64 -22.52
CA ASN A 489 18.15 -20.54 -23.86
C ASN A 489 17.14 -19.80 -24.71
N VAL A 490 17.52 -18.65 -25.27
CA VAL A 490 16.58 -17.77 -25.98
C VAL A 490 17.03 -17.44 -27.39
N THR A 491 16.07 -17.42 -28.31
CA THR A 491 16.25 -16.87 -29.65
C THR A 491 15.72 -15.44 -29.68
N LEU A 492 16.53 -14.48 -30.11
CA LEU A 492 16.17 -13.07 -30.14
C LEU A 492 15.41 -12.70 -31.39
N GLY A 493 14.32 -11.96 -31.26
CA GLY A 493 13.60 -11.33 -32.36
C GLY A 493 14.37 -10.15 -32.98
N ALA A 494 13.99 -9.72 -34.17
CA ALA A 494 14.71 -8.70 -34.95
C ALA A 494 14.79 -7.32 -34.23
N ALA A 495 13.83 -6.98 -33.36
CA ALA A 495 13.82 -5.74 -32.61
C ALA A 495 14.42 -5.87 -31.19
N SER A 496 15.10 -6.99 -30.92
CA SER A 496 15.64 -7.34 -29.59
C SER A 496 17.15 -7.37 -29.60
N LYS A 497 17.75 -7.06 -28.45
CA LYS A 497 19.20 -7.19 -28.23
C LYS A 497 19.47 -7.66 -26.81
N ALA A 498 20.47 -8.49 -26.64
CA ALA A 498 20.99 -8.83 -25.32
C ALA A 498 21.83 -7.68 -24.77
N LEU A 499 21.57 -7.32 -23.51
CA LEU A 499 22.31 -6.31 -22.77
C LEU A 499 23.32 -6.92 -21.80
N LEU A 500 22.97 -8.06 -21.18
CA LEU A 500 23.81 -8.81 -20.26
C LEU A 500 23.87 -10.26 -20.71
N TYR A 501 24.99 -10.90 -20.41
CA TYR A 501 25.23 -12.31 -20.69
C TYR A 501 25.74 -13.03 -19.45
N ALA A 502 25.31 -14.26 -19.28
CA ALA A 502 25.87 -15.24 -18.35
C ALA A 502 26.62 -16.30 -19.16
N GLY A 503 27.94 -16.19 -19.23
CA GLY A 503 28.73 -16.91 -20.23
C GLY A 503 28.38 -16.42 -21.63
N ASP A 504 27.89 -17.32 -22.47
CA ASP A 504 27.43 -17.05 -23.84
C ASP A 504 25.90 -16.86 -23.95
N ARG A 505 25.15 -17.11 -22.87
CA ARG A 505 23.69 -17.02 -22.85
C ARG A 505 23.21 -15.61 -22.56
N PRO A 506 22.29 -15.04 -23.38
CA PRO A 506 21.60 -13.79 -23.06
C PRO A 506 20.89 -13.91 -21.70
N LEU A 507 21.16 -12.98 -20.78
CA LEU A 507 20.53 -12.94 -19.45
C LEU A 507 19.53 -11.80 -19.32
N LEU A 508 19.84 -10.64 -19.91
CA LEU A 508 18.93 -9.50 -19.98
C LEU A 508 18.74 -9.09 -21.43
N VAL A 509 17.51 -9.07 -21.87
CA VAL A 509 17.11 -8.74 -23.24
C VAL A 509 16.29 -7.45 -23.22
N GLU A 510 16.68 -6.48 -24.06
CA GLU A 510 15.86 -5.32 -24.41
C GLU A 510 15.10 -5.61 -25.70
N HIS A 511 13.80 -5.47 -25.67
CA HIS A 511 12.93 -5.51 -26.84
C HIS A 511 12.29 -4.14 -27.07
N ARG A 512 12.35 -3.62 -28.29
CA ARG A 512 11.66 -2.39 -28.68
C ARG A 512 10.28 -2.73 -29.23
N LEU A 513 9.24 -2.15 -28.60
CA LEU A 513 7.85 -2.33 -28.99
C LEU A 513 7.20 -0.96 -29.15
N GLY A 514 6.95 -0.53 -30.40
CA GLY A 514 6.44 0.80 -30.69
C GLY A 514 7.39 1.90 -30.19
N LYS A 515 6.89 2.80 -29.36
CA LYS A 515 7.66 3.89 -28.75
C LYS A 515 8.40 3.48 -27.48
N GLY A 516 8.00 2.37 -26.85
CA GLY A 516 8.52 1.91 -25.58
C GLY A 516 9.49 0.73 -25.70
N ARG A 517 9.71 0.08 -24.56
CA ARG A 517 10.64 -1.04 -24.46
C ARG A 517 10.27 -2.02 -23.35
N VAL A 518 10.62 -3.27 -23.55
CA VAL A 518 10.52 -4.33 -22.54
C VAL A 518 11.92 -4.84 -22.22
N TYR A 519 12.23 -4.89 -20.93
CA TYR A 519 13.42 -5.54 -20.41
C TYR A 519 13.03 -6.88 -19.81
N THR A 520 13.47 -7.97 -20.44
CA THR A 520 13.18 -9.33 -20.00
C THR A 520 14.43 -9.99 -19.43
N TRP A 521 14.38 -10.38 -18.17
CA TRP A 521 15.39 -11.25 -17.57
C TRP A 521 15.11 -12.70 -17.99
N ALA A 522 16.03 -13.29 -18.73
CA ALA A 522 15.92 -14.63 -19.30
C ALA A 522 16.21 -15.72 -18.25
N THR A 523 15.48 -15.68 -17.13
CA THR A 523 15.54 -16.64 -16.03
C THR A 523 14.14 -17.02 -15.61
N SER A 524 13.91 -18.30 -15.28
CA SER A 524 12.67 -18.77 -14.72
C SER A 524 12.59 -18.60 -13.20
N ASP A 525 13.67 -18.12 -12.57
CA ASP A 525 13.66 -17.81 -11.15
C ASP A 525 13.15 -16.38 -10.90
N TYR A 526 12.51 -16.21 -9.74
CA TYR A 526 12.12 -14.88 -9.27
C TYR A 526 13.35 -14.05 -8.89
N PHE A 527 13.23 -12.74 -9.01
CA PHE A 527 14.32 -11.79 -8.72
C PHE A 527 14.86 -11.85 -7.30
N GLY A 528 14.08 -12.43 -6.36
CA GLY A 528 14.51 -12.69 -5.00
C GLY A 528 15.50 -13.84 -4.82
N HIS A 529 15.83 -14.60 -5.88
CA HIS A 529 16.87 -15.61 -5.83
C HIS A 529 18.23 -14.98 -5.45
N GLY A 530 18.91 -15.52 -4.43
CA GLY A 530 20.13 -14.94 -3.86
C GLY A 530 21.26 -14.73 -4.87
N GLY A 531 21.35 -15.56 -5.90
CA GLY A 531 22.31 -15.43 -6.99
C GLY A 531 21.96 -14.37 -8.04
N LEU A 532 20.71 -13.89 -8.08
CA LEU A 532 20.23 -12.90 -9.03
C LEU A 532 20.03 -11.51 -8.41
N LEU A 533 19.47 -11.46 -7.23
CA LEU A 533 19.03 -10.22 -6.56
C LEU A 533 20.07 -9.10 -6.56
N PRO A 534 21.35 -9.33 -6.22
CA PRO A 534 22.34 -8.26 -6.24
C PRO A 534 22.59 -7.65 -7.61
N LEU A 535 22.57 -8.49 -8.66
CA LEU A 535 22.74 -8.07 -10.05
C LEU A 535 21.54 -7.29 -10.57
N VAL A 536 20.33 -7.85 -10.36
CA VAL A 536 19.08 -7.21 -10.80
C VAL A 536 18.90 -5.85 -10.10
N ARG A 537 19.17 -5.79 -8.81
CA ARG A 537 19.11 -4.54 -8.02
C ARG A 537 20.07 -3.50 -8.58
N ALA A 538 21.33 -3.88 -8.83
CA ALA A 538 22.34 -2.96 -9.33
C ALA A 538 22.01 -2.42 -10.74
N TRP A 539 21.43 -3.26 -11.60
CA TRP A 539 20.94 -2.83 -12.90
C TRP A 539 19.71 -1.92 -12.78
N LEU A 540 18.80 -2.23 -11.86
CA LEU A 540 17.60 -1.45 -11.61
C LEU A 540 17.92 -0.05 -11.08
N ASP A 541 18.92 0.08 -10.19
CA ASP A 541 19.45 1.38 -9.75
C ASP A 541 19.94 2.23 -10.93
N ASP A 542 20.70 1.62 -11.84
CA ASP A 542 21.22 2.31 -13.04
C ASP A 542 20.07 2.79 -13.96
N ILE A 543 19.04 1.99 -14.15
CA ILE A 543 17.86 2.33 -14.97
C ILE A 543 16.99 3.39 -14.29
N ALA A 544 16.70 3.22 -13.00
CA ALA A 544 15.88 4.15 -12.23
C ALA A 544 16.48 5.57 -12.22
N GLY A 545 17.82 5.67 -12.10
CA GLY A 545 18.54 6.94 -12.18
C GLY A 545 18.49 7.62 -13.54
N SER A 546 18.14 6.88 -14.61
CA SER A 546 18.02 7.36 -15.99
C SER A 546 16.58 7.68 -16.44
N LEU A 547 15.58 7.45 -15.58
CA LEU A 547 14.20 7.76 -15.91
C LEU A 547 14.01 9.26 -16.13
N ASP A 548 13.31 9.60 -17.21
CA ASP A 548 12.98 10.98 -17.56
C ASP A 548 11.77 11.45 -16.75
N SER A 549 11.99 11.75 -15.47
CA SER A 549 10.97 12.28 -14.57
C SER A 549 10.88 13.80 -14.69
N SER A 550 9.65 14.32 -14.65
CA SER A 550 9.39 15.77 -14.76
C SER A 550 10.02 16.58 -13.62
N VAL A 551 10.23 15.95 -12.47
CA VAL A 551 10.93 16.51 -11.30
C VAL A 551 11.89 15.45 -10.77
N ARG A 552 13.11 15.86 -10.46
CA ARG A 552 14.11 15.02 -9.82
C ARG A 552 14.64 15.66 -8.55
N LEU A 553 14.97 14.84 -7.56
CA LEU A 553 15.65 15.27 -6.36
C LEU A 553 17.10 14.77 -6.37
N THR A 554 18.04 15.64 -5.99
CA THR A 554 19.42 15.25 -5.68
C THR A 554 19.78 15.70 -4.26
N GLY A 555 20.70 15.01 -3.61
CA GLY A 555 21.00 15.22 -2.20
C GLY A 555 20.06 14.41 -1.29
N GLY A 556 20.02 14.76 0.00
CA GLY A 556 19.14 14.13 1.00
C GLY A 556 19.47 12.69 1.38
N GLY A 557 20.47 12.06 0.76
CA GLY A 557 20.95 10.72 1.13
C GLY A 557 19.92 9.59 1.04
N GLY A 558 18.86 9.74 0.21
CA GLY A 558 17.75 8.78 0.13
C GLY A 558 16.75 8.86 1.29
N GLU A 559 16.87 9.86 2.16
CA GLU A 559 16.05 10.06 3.35
C GLU A 559 15.09 11.26 3.21
N VAL A 560 14.73 11.61 1.99
CA VAL A 560 13.72 12.65 1.70
C VAL A 560 12.67 12.07 0.77
N ALA A 561 11.43 12.08 1.23
CA ALA A 561 10.28 11.81 0.38
C ALA A 561 9.81 13.12 -0.26
N TYR A 562 9.54 13.10 -1.57
CA TYR A 562 8.98 14.27 -2.24
C TYR A 562 7.73 13.91 -3.04
N PHE A 563 6.82 14.86 -3.15
CA PHE A 563 5.52 14.73 -3.77
C PHE A 563 5.31 15.88 -4.74
N VAL A 564 5.00 15.55 -5.98
CA VAL A 564 4.80 16.53 -7.05
C VAL A 564 3.32 16.67 -7.34
N TYR A 565 2.82 17.88 -7.31
CA TYR A 565 1.44 18.20 -7.66
C TYR A 565 1.39 19.28 -8.74
N PRO A 566 0.45 19.20 -9.70
CA PRO A 566 0.24 20.28 -10.65
C PRO A 566 -0.30 21.52 -9.92
N GLU A 567 0.19 22.70 -10.30
CA GLU A 567 -0.25 23.98 -9.77
C GLU A 567 -0.28 25.05 -10.88
N GLY A 568 -1.47 25.40 -11.37
CA GLY A 568 -1.59 26.26 -12.55
C GLY A 568 -0.83 25.67 -13.75
N ASP A 569 0.06 26.47 -14.36
CA ASP A 569 0.93 26.02 -15.46
C ASP A 569 2.25 25.39 -14.95
N GLY A 570 2.49 25.39 -13.65
CA GLY A 570 3.69 24.87 -13.00
C GLY A 570 3.41 23.66 -12.09
N LYS A 571 4.31 23.47 -11.13
CA LYS A 571 4.26 22.37 -10.17
C LYS A 571 4.57 22.86 -8.76
N ARG A 572 3.94 22.25 -7.78
CA ARG A 572 4.32 22.36 -6.38
C ARG A 572 4.93 21.04 -5.91
N VAL A 573 6.09 21.13 -5.30
CA VAL A 573 6.83 20.01 -4.76
C VAL A 573 6.85 20.14 -3.24
N TYR A 574 6.29 19.14 -2.55
CA TYR A 574 6.38 19.03 -1.10
C TYR A 574 7.48 18.02 -0.75
N LEU A 575 8.29 18.35 0.26
CA LEU A 575 9.40 17.50 0.69
C LEU A 575 9.29 17.23 2.19
N VAL A 576 9.56 15.99 2.58
CA VAL A 576 9.51 15.53 3.97
C VAL A 576 10.81 14.78 4.27
N ASN A 577 11.52 15.21 5.32
CA ASN A 577 12.67 14.49 5.84
C ASN A 577 12.21 13.23 6.58
N THR A 578 12.51 12.05 6.03
CA THR A 578 12.07 10.76 6.57
C THR A 578 12.99 10.21 7.68
N ASP A 579 14.10 10.88 7.99
CA ASP A 579 14.95 10.57 9.14
C ASP A 579 14.37 11.20 10.43
N TRP A 580 13.25 10.69 10.85
CA TRP A 580 12.45 11.18 11.99
C TRP A 580 13.05 10.85 13.36
N THR A 581 14.10 10.00 13.42
CA THR A 581 14.70 9.53 14.68
C THR A 581 15.62 10.55 15.31
N VAL A 582 16.05 11.55 14.55
CA VAL A 582 16.96 12.62 15.03
C VAL A 582 16.23 13.96 14.94
N ALA A 583 15.95 14.56 16.10
CA ALA A 583 15.24 15.84 16.18
C ALA A 583 16.00 16.96 15.49
N GLY A 584 15.28 17.75 14.69
CA GLY A 584 15.81 18.98 14.07
C GLY A 584 16.94 18.73 13.08
N ASN A 585 17.12 17.49 12.58
CA ASN A 585 18.11 17.28 11.52
C ASN A 585 17.62 17.90 10.21
N ILE A 586 18.56 18.36 9.40
CA ILE A 586 18.29 19.02 8.12
C ILE A 586 18.94 18.22 7.00
N LYS A 587 18.17 17.96 5.94
CA LYS A 587 18.68 17.36 4.70
C LYS A 587 18.75 18.44 3.63
N HIS A 588 19.96 18.63 3.07
CA HIS A 588 20.18 19.55 1.96
C HIS A 588 19.87 18.84 0.65
N CYS A 589 18.96 19.39 -0.14
CA CYS A 589 18.49 18.84 -1.41
C CYS A 589 18.47 19.90 -2.49
N THR A 590 18.52 19.44 -3.75
CA THR A 590 18.23 20.27 -4.92
C THR A 590 17.10 19.63 -5.70
N VAL A 591 16.04 20.37 -5.92
CA VAL A 591 14.90 20.00 -6.78
C VAL A 591 15.20 20.47 -8.20
N HIS A 592 15.17 19.54 -9.16
CA HIS A 592 15.40 19.81 -10.58
C HIS A 592 14.10 19.58 -11.38
N ALA A 593 13.72 20.55 -12.21
CA ALA A 593 12.60 20.42 -13.16
C ALA A 593 12.95 21.16 -14.45
N GLY A 594 13.16 20.42 -15.53
CA GLY A 594 13.70 20.97 -16.78
C GLY A 594 15.05 21.65 -16.53
N GLU A 595 15.15 22.93 -16.91
CA GLU A 595 16.36 23.76 -16.68
C GLU A 595 16.40 24.44 -15.30
N THR A 596 15.33 24.36 -14.55
CA THR A 596 15.22 24.97 -13.23
C THR A 596 15.81 24.07 -12.15
N SER A 597 16.60 24.65 -11.23
CA SER A 597 17.12 23.96 -10.05
C SER A 597 16.96 24.86 -8.83
N VAL A 598 16.42 24.30 -7.74
CA VAL A 598 16.15 25.04 -6.49
C VAL A 598 16.74 24.25 -5.34
N ASP A 599 17.65 24.87 -4.60
CA ASP A 599 18.18 24.31 -3.36
C ASP A 599 17.17 24.48 -2.23
N VAL A 600 16.99 23.44 -1.42
CA VAL A 600 16.03 23.42 -0.33
C VAL A 600 16.57 22.64 0.87
N ASP A 601 16.37 23.23 2.05
CA ASP A 601 16.65 22.59 3.33
C ASP A 601 15.37 21.93 3.84
N VAL A 602 15.42 20.63 4.09
CA VAL A 602 14.29 19.83 4.58
C VAL A 602 14.54 19.43 6.04
N GLU A 603 13.92 20.16 6.93
CA GLU A 603 14.01 19.96 8.37
C GLU A 603 13.07 18.85 8.83
N GLU A 604 13.49 18.04 9.79
CA GLU A 604 12.64 17.04 10.45
C GLU A 604 11.44 17.71 11.14
N GLY A 605 10.25 17.12 11.01
CA GLY A 605 9.03 17.64 11.62
C GLY A 605 8.37 18.82 10.86
N VAL A 606 8.89 19.17 9.69
CA VAL A 606 8.35 20.25 8.84
C VAL A 606 8.17 19.74 7.40
N VAL A 607 7.09 20.16 6.75
CA VAL A 607 6.94 19.98 5.30
C VAL A 607 7.57 21.18 4.60
N ALA A 608 8.64 20.94 3.85
CA ALA A 608 9.21 21.96 2.97
C ALA A 608 8.45 21.98 1.64
N GLU A 609 8.37 23.14 1.00
CA GLU A 609 7.68 23.29 -0.29
C GLU A 609 8.46 24.14 -1.27
N VAL A 610 8.37 23.79 -2.54
CA VAL A 610 8.99 24.50 -3.67
C VAL A 610 7.95 24.65 -4.77
N ALA A 611 7.71 25.88 -5.21
CA ALA A 611 6.94 26.16 -6.41
C ALA A 611 7.89 26.23 -7.62
N ILE A 612 7.53 25.53 -8.69
CA ILE A 612 8.25 25.51 -9.97
C ILE A 612 7.29 26.07 -11.02
N LEU A 613 7.65 27.20 -11.57
CA LEU A 613 6.86 27.92 -12.58
C LEU A 613 7.22 27.50 -13.99
#